data_3e77dda03050d00fa3057b3fba112beb
#
_entry.id   3e77dda03050d00fa3057b3fba112beb
#
_cell.length_a   1.000
_cell.length_b   1.000
_cell.length_c   1.000
_cell.angle_alpha   90.00
_cell.angle_beta   90.00
_cell.angle_gamma   90.00
#
_symmetry.space_group_name_H-M   'P 1'
#
loop_
_entity.id
_entity.type
_entity.pdbx_description
1 polymer ?
#
loop_
_entity_poly.entity_id
_entity_poly.type
_entity_poly.pdbx_seq_one_letter_code
_entity_poly.pdbx_strand_id
1 'polypeptide(L)'
;MNCRVKGIDTQAKRVYLERHETLKEKVWNQEAGKEVEQETPVVTPFAEDYDILSFVPPQSAPDFIKESGLSWQEGKLASGGWVEVDKETLVHTRFPNIISLGDCAGIPTSKTSSAIRMQLPIAEGNLLDIMQGKEPTHSYNGYACCPIVTDYDHVLLCEFAYQKR
;
A
#
# COMPACT_ATOMS: atom_id res chain seq x y z
N MET A 1 -10.30 13.10 5.58
CA MET A 1 -9.63 13.63 6.81
C MET A 1 -8.33 12.85 6.98
N ASN A 2 -7.18 13.51 7.04
CA ASN A 2 -5.88 12.84 7.14
C ASN A 2 -5.44 12.84 8.61
N CYS A 3 -5.80 11.77 9.35
CA CYS A 3 -5.44 11.59 10.76
C CYS A 3 -4.48 10.41 10.91
N ARG A 4 -3.50 10.57 11.80
CA ARG A 4 -2.53 9.51 12.16
C ARG A 4 -2.67 9.18 13.64
N VAL A 5 -2.69 7.88 13.95
CA VAL A 5 -2.65 7.40 15.34
C VAL A 5 -1.21 7.51 15.84
N LYS A 6 -1.03 8.12 17.01
CA LYS A 6 0.26 8.30 17.69
C LYS A 6 0.43 7.36 18.87
N GLY A 7 -0.66 7.04 19.52
CA GLY A 7 -0.64 6.15 20.67
C GLY A 7 -2.03 5.73 21.11
N ILE A 8 -2.09 4.65 21.85
CA ILE A 8 -3.33 4.13 22.44
C ILE A 8 -3.04 3.85 23.90
N ASP A 9 -3.81 4.48 24.79
CA ASP A 9 -3.86 4.14 26.20
C ASP A 9 -5.05 3.22 26.45
N THR A 10 -4.74 1.95 26.65
CA THR A 10 -5.78 0.91 26.85
C THR A 10 -6.40 0.96 28.24
N GLN A 11 -5.72 1.55 29.22
CA GLN A 11 -6.26 1.69 30.59
C GLN A 11 -7.20 2.89 30.67
N ALA A 12 -6.78 4.03 30.12
CA ALA A 12 -7.61 5.23 30.04
C ALA A 12 -8.67 5.16 28.92
N LYS A 13 -8.63 4.13 28.07
CA LYS A 13 -9.48 4.01 26.87
C LYS A 13 -9.42 5.25 25.99
N ARG A 14 -8.21 5.72 25.70
CA ARG A 14 -7.98 6.96 24.95
C ARG A 14 -7.03 6.72 23.79
N VAL A 15 -7.36 7.25 22.62
CA VAL A 15 -6.51 7.26 21.42
C VAL A 15 -5.96 8.66 21.17
N TYR A 16 -4.65 8.76 20.97
CA TYR A 16 -3.95 10.01 20.61
C TYR A 16 -3.75 10.06 19.12
N LEU A 17 -4.12 11.18 18.54
CA LEU A 17 -4.21 11.38 17.09
C LEU A 17 -3.51 12.68 16.69
N GLU A 18 -3.04 12.72 15.45
CA GLU A 18 -2.61 13.95 14.78
C GLU A 18 -3.43 14.14 13.51
N ARG A 19 -4.02 15.34 13.38
CA ARG A 19 -4.66 15.77 12.15
C ARG A 19 -3.64 16.51 11.30
N HIS A 20 -3.46 16.05 10.06
CA HIS A 20 -2.57 16.67 9.09
C HIS A 20 -3.42 17.43 8.07
N GLU A 21 -3.25 18.73 8.01
CA GLU A 21 -3.96 19.64 7.11
C GLU A 21 -2.96 20.47 6.33
N THR A 22 -3.34 20.92 5.14
CA THR A 22 -2.57 21.89 4.38
C THR A 22 -3.40 23.16 4.33
N LEU A 23 -2.92 24.19 5.01
CA LEU A 23 -3.52 25.52 4.91
C LEU A 23 -3.03 26.18 3.62
N LYS A 24 -3.96 26.73 2.88
CA LYS A 24 -3.70 27.49 1.66
C LYS A 24 -3.99 28.96 1.94
N GLU A 25 -2.96 29.77 1.89
CA GLU A 25 -3.06 31.22 2.10
C GLU A 25 -2.54 31.95 0.87
N LYS A 26 -3.20 33.06 0.51
CA LYS A 26 -2.69 33.96 -0.51
C LYS A 26 -1.71 34.93 0.11
N VAL A 27 -0.47 34.87 -0.33
CA VAL A 27 0.62 35.70 0.14
C VAL A 27 1.14 36.53 -1.02
N TRP A 28 1.41 37.84 -0.76
CA TRP A 28 1.99 38.70 -1.76
C TRP A 28 3.44 38.34 -2.01
N ASN A 29 3.78 37.92 -3.23
CA ASN A 29 5.14 37.63 -3.64
C ASN A 29 5.75 38.92 -4.23
N GLN A 30 6.76 39.46 -3.58
CA GLN A 30 7.41 40.72 -3.99
C GLN A 30 8.19 40.58 -5.31
N GLU A 31 8.79 39.41 -5.58
CA GLU A 31 9.56 39.15 -6.81
C GLU A 31 8.64 38.98 -8.02
N ALA A 32 7.48 38.32 -7.83
CA ALA A 32 6.52 38.06 -8.87
C ALA A 32 5.52 39.23 -9.05
N GLY A 33 5.45 40.18 -8.12
CA GLY A 33 4.52 41.32 -8.15
C GLY A 33 3.05 40.92 -8.13
N LYS A 34 2.71 39.75 -7.56
CA LYS A 34 1.34 39.23 -7.50
C LYS A 34 1.12 38.34 -6.25
N GLU A 35 -0.16 38.14 -5.94
CA GLU A 35 -0.52 37.12 -4.94
C GLU A 35 -0.23 35.71 -5.46
N VAL A 36 0.43 34.91 -4.63
CA VAL A 36 0.68 33.48 -4.86
C VAL A 36 0.06 32.66 -3.74
N GLU A 37 -0.45 31.49 -4.07
CA GLU A 37 -0.98 30.55 -3.09
C GLU A 37 0.20 29.85 -2.41
N GLN A 38 0.31 30.02 -1.08
CA GLN A 38 1.30 29.34 -0.26
C GLN A 38 0.61 28.22 0.51
N GLU A 39 1.16 27.02 0.40
CA GLU A 39 0.70 25.86 1.14
C GLU A 39 1.58 25.62 2.38
N THR A 40 0.95 25.65 3.56
CA THR A 40 1.64 25.41 4.83
C THR A 40 1.06 24.16 5.49
N PRO A 41 1.89 23.12 5.71
CA PRO A 41 1.44 21.93 6.44
C PRO A 41 1.24 22.26 7.92
N VAL A 42 0.08 21.89 8.46
CA VAL A 42 -0.26 22.06 9.87
C VAL A 42 -0.60 20.71 10.48
N VAL A 43 -0.02 20.42 11.65
CA VAL A 43 -0.26 19.20 12.40
C VAL A 43 -0.89 19.58 13.73
N THR A 44 -2.12 19.14 13.96
CA THR A 44 -2.87 19.41 15.19
C THR A 44 -3.03 18.11 15.99
N PRO A 45 -2.41 18.00 17.18
CA PRO A 45 -2.63 16.86 18.05
C PRO A 45 -3.99 16.97 18.74
N PHE A 46 -4.66 15.82 18.91
CA PHE A 46 -5.90 15.70 19.69
C PHE A 46 -6.04 14.28 20.24
N ALA A 47 -6.99 14.10 21.13
CA ALA A 47 -7.27 12.79 21.71
C ALA A 47 -8.78 12.54 21.75
N GLU A 48 -9.16 11.28 21.60
CA GLU A 48 -10.54 10.81 21.66
C GLU A 48 -10.64 9.67 22.66
N ASP A 49 -11.71 9.67 23.44
CA ASP A 49 -12.05 8.54 24.31
C ASP A 49 -12.89 7.51 23.54
N TYR A 50 -12.76 6.23 23.88
CA TYR A 50 -13.49 5.17 23.21
C TYR A 50 -14.02 4.13 24.20
N ASP A 51 -15.16 3.55 23.90
CA ASP A 51 -15.67 2.36 24.57
C ASP A 51 -15.17 1.08 23.90
N ILE A 52 -15.19 1.08 22.56
CA ILE A 52 -14.67 0.02 21.70
C ILE A 52 -13.79 0.66 20.63
N LEU A 53 -12.57 0.17 20.47
CA LEU A 53 -11.64 0.62 19.43
C LEU A 53 -11.32 -0.53 18.48
N SER A 54 -11.68 -0.36 17.19
CA SER A 54 -11.21 -1.21 16.11
C SER A 54 -10.05 -0.51 15.40
N PHE A 55 -8.86 -1.05 15.53
CA PHE A 55 -7.64 -0.44 14.98
C PHE A 55 -6.87 -1.43 14.11
N VAL A 56 -6.60 -1.02 12.88
CA VAL A 56 -5.74 -1.77 11.95
C VAL A 56 -4.51 -0.92 11.66
N PRO A 57 -3.33 -1.31 12.17
CA PRO A 57 -2.09 -0.57 11.90
C PRO A 57 -1.69 -0.69 10.43
N PRO A 58 -0.88 0.25 9.90
CA PRO A 58 -0.28 0.12 8.58
C PRO A 58 0.48 -1.19 8.45
N GLN A 59 0.24 -1.89 7.36
CA GLN A 59 0.93 -3.16 7.08
C GLN A 59 2.35 -2.91 6.56
N SER A 60 3.26 -3.81 6.93
CA SER A 60 4.61 -3.89 6.38
C SER A 60 4.98 -5.35 6.16
N ALA A 61 6.01 -5.60 5.34
CA ALA A 61 6.54 -6.94 5.20
C ALA A 61 7.17 -7.44 6.51
N PRO A 62 7.24 -8.76 6.73
CA PRO A 62 8.00 -9.35 7.83
C PRO A 62 9.47 -8.92 7.83
N ASP A 63 10.08 -8.83 9.01
CA ASP A 63 11.43 -8.30 9.15
C ASP A 63 12.47 -9.13 8.39
N PHE A 64 12.33 -10.45 8.34
CA PHE A 64 13.23 -11.30 7.57
C PHE A 64 13.28 -10.95 6.07
N ILE A 65 12.20 -10.43 5.48
CA ILE A 65 12.18 -9.95 4.09
C ILE A 65 12.99 -8.66 3.98
N LYS A 66 12.81 -7.73 4.92
CA LYS A 66 13.55 -6.46 4.95
C LYS A 66 15.05 -6.71 5.08
N GLU A 67 15.43 -7.68 5.91
CA GLU A 67 16.83 -8.02 6.21
C GLU A 67 17.48 -8.90 5.12
N SER A 68 16.69 -9.61 4.32
CA SER A 68 17.20 -10.50 3.26
C SER A 68 17.78 -9.79 2.04
N GLY A 69 17.58 -8.48 1.90
CA GLY A 69 17.96 -7.72 0.72
C GLY A 69 17.03 -7.93 -0.49
N LEU A 70 15.89 -8.64 -0.31
CA LEU A 70 14.91 -8.90 -1.36
C LEU A 70 13.87 -7.78 -1.54
N SER A 71 13.82 -6.85 -0.60
CA SER A 71 12.86 -5.75 -0.62
C SER A 71 13.22 -4.66 -1.62
N TRP A 72 12.20 -3.87 -2.02
CA TRP A 72 12.39 -2.63 -2.74
C TRP A 72 13.36 -1.72 -1.98
N GLN A 73 14.39 -1.25 -2.65
CA GLN A 73 15.39 -0.34 -2.07
C GLN A 73 14.97 1.11 -2.18
N GLU A 74 14.16 1.45 -3.20
CA GLU A 74 13.73 2.80 -3.52
C GLU A 74 12.25 2.87 -3.89
N GLY A 75 11.70 4.08 -3.91
CA GLY A 75 10.32 4.35 -4.32
C GLY A 75 9.28 4.11 -3.22
N LYS A 76 8.02 4.24 -3.60
CA LYS A 76 6.88 4.20 -2.66
C LYS A 76 6.70 2.86 -1.93
N LEU A 77 7.16 1.77 -2.52
CA LEU A 77 7.00 0.42 -1.96
C LEU A 77 8.15 0.05 -0.99
N ALA A 78 9.26 0.79 -1.03
CA ALA A 78 10.42 0.54 -0.17
C ALA A 78 10.10 0.71 1.32
N SER A 79 9.27 1.70 1.67
CA SER A 79 8.92 1.98 3.08
C SER A 79 8.21 0.83 3.79
N GLY A 80 7.53 -0.05 3.03
CA GLY A 80 6.86 -1.25 3.57
C GLY A 80 7.77 -2.48 3.66
N GLY A 81 8.98 -2.43 3.08
CA GLY A 81 9.91 -3.56 3.04
C GLY A 81 9.41 -4.75 2.20
N TRP A 82 8.51 -4.50 1.25
CA TRP A 82 7.93 -5.53 0.40
C TRP A 82 8.95 -6.09 -0.60
N VAL A 83 8.82 -7.38 -0.95
CA VAL A 83 9.69 -8.03 -1.95
C VAL A 83 9.61 -7.28 -3.27
N GLU A 84 10.76 -6.94 -3.83
CA GLU A 84 10.89 -6.27 -5.12
C GLU A 84 10.59 -7.24 -6.26
N VAL A 85 9.45 -7.05 -6.93
CA VAL A 85 9.05 -7.86 -8.07
C VAL A 85 8.49 -7.00 -9.19
N ASP A 86 8.62 -7.47 -10.40
CA ASP A 86 7.87 -6.92 -11.53
C ASP A 86 6.37 -7.15 -11.31
N LYS A 87 5.57 -6.12 -11.50
CA LYS A 87 4.15 -6.12 -11.18
C LYS A 87 3.30 -7.05 -12.04
N GLU A 88 3.81 -7.40 -13.23
CA GLU A 88 3.11 -8.25 -14.20
C GLU A 88 3.56 -9.70 -14.09
N THR A 89 4.86 -9.95 -14.09
CA THR A 89 5.38 -11.31 -14.04
C THR A 89 5.50 -11.89 -12.63
N LEU A 90 5.50 -11.05 -11.59
CA LEU A 90 5.71 -11.41 -10.18
C LEU A 90 7.12 -11.97 -9.89
N VAL A 91 8.02 -11.89 -10.87
CA VAL A 91 9.42 -12.30 -10.74
C VAL A 91 10.22 -11.15 -10.15
N HIS A 92 11.17 -11.48 -9.27
CA HIS A 92 12.04 -10.49 -8.65
C HIS A 92 12.92 -9.80 -9.71
N THR A 93 12.99 -8.47 -9.67
CA THR A 93 13.67 -7.69 -10.71
C THR A 93 15.19 -7.89 -10.75
N ARG A 94 15.82 -8.22 -9.63
CA ARG A 94 17.26 -8.46 -9.50
C ARG A 94 17.65 -9.94 -9.41
N PHE A 95 16.73 -10.81 -9.00
CA PHE A 95 16.98 -12.24 -8.79
C PHE A 95 15.95 -13.08 -9.55
N PRO A 96 16.23 -13.47 -10.80
CA PRO A 96 15.25 -14.09 -11.69
C PRO A 96 14.73 -15.46 -11.24
N ASN A 97 15.37 -16.07 -10.24
CA ASN A 97 14.96 -17.33 -9.62
C ASN A 97 14.06 -17.15 -8.39
N ILE A 98 13.62 -15.92 -8.11
CA ILE A 98 12.72 -15.59 -7.00
C ILE A 98 11.41 -15.04 -7.53
N ILE A 99 10.31 -15.60 -7.05
CA ILE A 99 8.95 -15.15 -7.33
C ILE A 99 8.28 -14.78 -6.00
N SER A 100 7.52 -13.69 -5.98
CA SER A 100 6.73 -13.31 -4.81
C SER A 100 5.33 -12.89 -5.20
N LEU A 101 4.35 -13.31 -4.42
CA LEU A 101 2.94 -12.97 -4.59
C LEU A 101 2.26 -12.73 -3.24
N GLY A 102 1.05 -12.23 -3.26
CA GLY A 102 0.26 -11.97 -2.06
C GLY A 102 0.78 -10.81 -1.22
N ASP A 103 0.64 -10.93 0.10
CA ASP A 103 0.88 -9.83 1.02
C ASP A 103 2.34 -9.38 1.10
N CYS A 104 3.29 -10.28 0.83
CA CYS A 104 4.71 -9.94 0.84
C CYS A 104 5.20 -9.28 -0.45
N ALA A 105 4.48 -9.42 -1.57
CA ALA A 105 4.88 -8.86 -2.85
C ALA A 105 4.73 -7.33 -2.91
N GLY A 106 5.76 -6.65 -3.35
CA GLY A 106 5.78 -5.20 -3.54
C GLY A 106 5.20 -4.79 -4.89
N ILE A 107 3.90 -4.94 -5.08
CA ILE A 107 3.17 -4.57 -6.29
C ILE A 107 2.05 -3.57 -5.99
N PRO A 108 1.68 -2.70 -6.96
CA PRO A 108 0.71 -1.64 -6.77
C PRO A 108 -0.74 -2.14 -6.88
N THR A 109 -1.11 -3.10 -6.03
CA THR A 109 -2.48 -3.61 -5.93
C THR A 109 -2.86 -3.86 -4.47
N SER A 110 -4.14 -4.04 -4.20
CA SER A 110 -4.63 -4.35 -2.87
C SER A 110 -4.20 -5.75 -2.43
N LYS A 111 -3.80 -5.89 -1.17
CA LYS A 111 -3.40 -7.16 -0.56
C LYS A 111 -4.63 -7.92 -0.09
N THR A 112 -5.29 -8.63 -1.02
CA THR A 112 -6.53 -9.37 -0.79
C THR A 112 -6.42 -10.82 -1.26
N SER A 113 -7.24 -11.70 -0.69
CA SER A 113 -7.31 -13.11 -1.10
C SER A 113 -7.69 -13.26 -2.58
N SER A 114 -8.52 -12.37 -3.11
CA SER A 114 -8.88 -12.36 -4.54
C SER A 114 -7.67 -12.04 -5.42
N ALA A 115 -6.81 -11.10 -5.00
CA ALA A 115 -5.56 -10.81 -5.70
C ALA A 115 -4.64 -12.04 -5.73
N ILE A 116 -4.43 -12.70 -4.57
CA ILE A 116 -3.60 -13.91 -4.47
C ILE A 116 -4.12 -15.01 -5.41
N ARG A 117 -5.44 -15.22 -5.44
CA ARG A 117 -6.06 -16.22 -6.31
C ARG A 117 -5.77 -15.98 -7.80
N MET A 118 -5.68 -14.71 -8.23
CA MET A 118 -5.36 -14.36 -9.61
C MET A 118 -3.84 -14.35 -9.88
N GLN A 119 -3.03 -14.08 -8.86
CA GLN A 119 -1.57 -14.09 -8.96
C GLN A 119 -1.00 -15.51 -9.04
N LEU A 120 -1.62 -16.47 -8.34
CA LEU A 120 -1.09 -17.82 -8.22
C LEU A 120 -0.85 -18.50 -9.57
N PRO A 121 -1.80 -18.58 -10.53
CA PRO A 121 -1.55 -19.20 -11.83
C PRO A 121 -0.48 -18.47 -12.65
N ILE A 122 -0.32 -17.17 -12.47
CA ILE A 122 0.74 -16.38 -13.12
C ILE A 122 2.10 -16.75 -12.55
N ALA A 123 2.20 -16.81 -11.23
CA ALA A 123 3.44 -17.20 -10.55
C ALA A 123 3.84 -18.65 -10.88
N GLU A 124 2.88 -19.57 -10.92
CA GLU A 124 3.10 -20.97 -11.29
C GLU A 124 3.60 -21.08 -12.73
N GLY A 125 2.92 -20.43 -13.69
CA GLY A 125 3.32 -20.45 -15.09
C GLY A 125 4.71 -19.88 -15.31
N ASN A 126 5.02 -18.74 -14.72
CA ASN A 126 6.34 -18.12 -14.81
C ASN A 126 7.43 -18.95 -14.12
N LEU A 127 7.11 -19.62 -13.00
CA LEU A 127 8.04 -20.55 -12.36
C LEU A 127 8.40 -21.70 -13.31
N LEU A 128 7.41 -22.30 -13.97
CA LEU A 128 7.65 -23.37 -14.94
C LEU A 128 8.45 -22.90 -16.15
N ASP A 129 8.21 -21.70 -16.64
CA ASP A 129 9.01 -21.08 -17.72
C ASP A 129 10.47 -20.95 -17.29
N ILE A 130 10.73 -20.38 -16.11
CA ILE A 130 12.09 -20.20 -15.56
C ILE A 130 12.79 -21.55 -15.37
N MET A 131 12.10 -22.54 -14.82
CA MET A 131 12.65 -23.89 -14.65
C MET A 131 13.05 -24.58 -15.96
N GLN A 132 12.41 -24.17 -17.07
CA GLN A 132 12.74 -24.64 -18.43
C GLN A 132 13.76 -23.74 -19.13
N GLY A 133 14.33 -22.74 -18.46
CA GLY A 133 15.27 -21.79 -19.03
C GLY A 133 14.63 -20.80 -20.01
N LYS A 134 13.32 -20.58 -19.90
CA LYS A 134 12.57 -19.62 -20.72
C LYS A 134 12.33 -18.31 -19.97
N GLU A 135 12.06 -17.24 -20.72
CA GLU A 135 11.58 -16.00 -20.15
C GLU A 135 10.14 -16.15 -19.64
N PRO A 136 9.74 -15.43 -18.58
CA PRO A 136 8.37 -15.39 -18.06
C PRO A 136 7.37 -14.93 -19.13
N THR A 137 6.33 -15.72 -19.40
CA THR A 137 5.32 -15.43 -20.43
C THR A 137 3.95 -15.06 -19.88
N HIS A 138 3.72 -15.30 -18.59
CA HIS A 138 2.43 -15.07 -17.93
C HIS A 138 2.40 -13.67 -17.30
N SER A 139 1.27 -12.96 -17.46
CA SER A 139 1.13 -11.58 -16.99
C SER A 139 -0.10 -11.39 -16.11
N TYR A 140 0.12 -10.82 -14.92
CA TYR A 140 -0.91 -10.41 -13.98
C TYR A 140 -1.39 -9.00 -14.31
N ASN A 141 -2.70 -8.80 -14.37
CA ASN A 141 -3.32 -7.54 -14.75
C ASN A 141 -3.62 -6.59 -13.57
N GLY A 142 -3.18 -6.94 -12.37
CA GLY A 142 -3.43 -6.13 -11.16
C GLY A 142 -4.81 -6.32 -10.53
N TYR A 143 -5.58 -7.33 -10.94
CA TYR A 143 -6.92 -7.56 -10.40
C TYR A 143 -6.88 -7.81 -8.89
N ALA A 144 -7.72 -7.08 -8.18
CA ALA A 144 -8.02 -7.28 -6.77
C ALA A 144 -9.50 -6.96 -6.53
N CYS A 145 -10.10 -7.60 -5.56
CA CYS A 145 -11.44 -7.29 -5.12
C CYS A 145 -11.46 -7.13 -3.61
N CYS A 146 -12.13 -6.08 -3.14
CA CYS A 146 -12.34 -5.82 -1.72
C CYS A 146 -13.85 -5.70 -1.48
N PRO A 147 -14.49 -6.67 -0.82
CA PRO A 147 -15.89 -6.57 -0.45
C PRO A 147 -16.03 -5.59 0.71
N ILE A 148 -16.92 -4.62 0.58
CA ILE A 148 -17.29 -3.67 1.62
C ILE A 148 -18.70 -4.01 2.08
N VAL A 149 -18.85 -4.43 3.32
CA VAL A 149 -20.16 -4.66 3.94
C VAL A 149 -20.80 -3.31 4.22
N THR A 150 -21.94 -3.05 3.62
CA THR A 150 -22.66 -1.77 3.75
C THR A 150 -23.87 -1.86 4.67
N ASP A 151 -24.44 -3.07 4.83
CA ASP A 151 -25.53 -3.39 5.71
C ASP A 151 -25.58 -4.90 5.94
N TYR A 152 -26.53 -5.42 6.74
CA TYR A 152 -26.64 -6.82 7.12
C TYR A 152 -26.66 -7.77 5.92
N ASP A 153 -27.38 -7.48 4.86
CA ASP A 153 -27.50 -8.35 3.68
C ASP A 153 -26.91 -7.72 2.40
N HIS A 154 -26.10 -6.64 2.57
CA HIS A 154 -25.60 -5.89 1.43
C HIS A 154 -24.08 -5.76 1.44
N VAL A 155 -23.47 -6.07 0.29
CA VAL A 155 -22.04 -5.96 0.06
C VAL A 155 -21.81 -5.22 -1.25
N LEU A 156 -20.93 -4.24 -1.22
CA LEU A 156 -20.37 -3.60 -2.41
C LEU A 156 -19.06 -4.29 -2.78
N LEU A 157 -18.95 -4.83 -3.98
CA LEU A 157 -17.71 -5.39 -4.50
C LEU A 157 -16.91 -4.29 -5.20
N CYS A 158 -15.80 -3.90 -4.60
CA CYS A 158 -14.86 -2.94 -5.21
C CYS A 158 -13.79 -3.73 -5.95
N GLU A 159 -13.82 -3.68 -7.29
CA GLU A 159 -12.86 -4.34 -8.16
C GLU A 159 -11.86 -3.34 -8.71
N PHE A 160 -10.61 -3.75 -8.76
CA PHE A 160 -9.48 -2.95 -9.21
C PHE A 160 -8.65 -3.74 -10.21
N ALA A 161 -8.02 -3.06 -11.14
CA ALA A 161 -7.02 -3.61 -12.06
C ALA A 161 -6.03 -2.50 -12.45
N TYR A 162 -4.89 -2.87 -13.03
CA TYR A 162 -3.99 -1.86 -13.57
C TYR A 162 -4.67 -1.10 -14.70
N GLN A 163 -4.49 0.22 -14.74
CA GLN A 163 -4.96 1.01 -15.87
C GLN A 163 -4.17 0.59 -17.12
N LYS A 164 -4.87 0.18 -18.16
CA LYS A 164 -4.25 0.03 -19.48
C LYS A 164 -3.85 1.43 -19.97
N ARG A 165 -2.56 1.63 -20.20
CA ARG A 165 -2.03 2.82 -20.88
C ARG A 165 -2.34 2.77 -22.36
#